data_a60bf1302e498bdd409141cd778801ad
#
_entry.id   a60bf1302e498bdd409141cd778801ad
#
_cell.length_a   1.000
_cell.length_b   1.000
_cell.length_c   1.000
_cell.angle_alpha   90.00
_cell.angle_beta   90.00
_cell.angle_gamma   90.00
#
_symmetry.space_group_name_H-M   'P 1'
#
loop_
_entity.id
_entity.type
_entity.pdbx_description
1 polymer ?
#
loop_
_entity_poly.entity_id
_entity_poly.type
_entity_poly.pdbx_seq_one_letter_code
_entity_poly.pdbx_strand_id
1 'polypeptide(L)'
;MRMRTVGQVMGAAAVLLLCLGQGARTAPPQQPGAKKTQKPAPAPRRDISGIWDVANMLEGISPAGVKTHAPFTALGANIANNVYKPGDGPRKVPIGLVNDPLDSCDPAGFPRNLLFELRLFQIVPTSNQYLILYQYQQVWRVVWKDGREMPKDPDPRWYGYSVGKWADDYTFVVETAGMDDRTWLDNAGDPHSDAMHVEERYHRIDHDNMELTVKIDDPKFYTEPWLARDKLHLILRPANTEVMEMICAPTEAEEYKKTMANPVSQ
;
A
#
# COMPACT_ATOMS: atom_id res chain seq x y z
N MET A 1 4.58 43.74 60.63
CA MET A 1 5.02 45.00 61.28
C MET A 1 5.07 46.09 60.19
N ARG A 2 4.20 47.10 60.36
CA ARG A 2 4.15 48.45 59.70
C ARG A 2 4.26 48.51 58.18
N MET A 3 3.17 48.66 57.41
CA MET A 3 2.42 49.96 57.17
C MET A 3 3.31 51.19 57.01
N ARG A 4 3.22 51.77 55.81
CA ARG A 4 2.90 53.22 55.61
C ARG A 4 2.66 53.58 54.16
N THR A 5 1.47 53.96 53.93
CA THR A 5 0.85 54.85 52.96
C THR A 5 1.51 56.23 52.89
N VAL A 6 1.34 56.94 51.77
CA VAL A 6 1.06 58.36 51.47
C VAL A 6 1.35 58.53 49.96
N GLY A 7 0.57 59.03 49.03
CA GLY A 7 -0.54 59.95 49.12
C GLY A 7 -0.25 61.13 48.22
N GLN A 8 -1.23 61.48 47.37
CA GLN A 8 -1.50 62.82 46.77
C GLN A 8 -0.68 63.27 45.51
N VAL A 9 -1.13 64.07 44.54
CA VAL A 9 -2.42 64.64 44.14
C VAL A 9 -2.17 65.43 42.84
N MET A 10 -3.16 65.45 41.96
CA MET A 10 -3.55 66.45 40.98
C MET A 10 -2.59 67.06 39.93
N GLY A 11 -3.08 67.09 38.73
CA GLY A 11 -2.69 67.95 37.65
C GLY A 11 -3.42 67.69 36.35
N ALA A 12 -4.62 68.26 36.22
CA ALA A 12 -5.38 68.23 34.96
C ALA A 12 -4.76 69.21 33.94
N ALA A 13 -4.47 68.71 32.75
CA ALA A 13 -4.33 69.52 31.55
C ALA A 13 -4.97 68.82 30.37
N ALA A 14 -6.15 69.28 29.99
CA ALA A 14 -6.80 68.83 28.75
C ALA A 14 -6.09 69.46 27.54
N VAL A 15 -5.50 68.62 26.72
CA VAL A 15 -5.06 69.00 25.37
C VAL A 15 -5.98 68.27 24.38
N LEU A 16 -6.89 69.07 23.78
CA LEU A 16 -7.72 68.64 22.65
C LEU A 16 -6.82 68.53 21.42
N LEU A 17 -6.42 67.30 21.04
CA LEU A 17 -5.83 67.01 19.72
C LEU A 17 -6.94 66.50 18.83
N LEU A 18 -7.37 67.30 17.86
CA LEU A 18 -8.16 66.87 16.71
C LEU A 18 -7.29 65.96 15.83
N CYS A 19 -7.41 64.64 15.99
CA CYS A 19 -6.89 63.67 14.99
C CYS A 19 -7.94 63.51 13.89
N LEU A 20 -7.66 64.10 12.74
CA LEU A 20 -8.34 63.83 11.48
C LEU A 20 -8.20 62.35 11.16
N GLY A 21 -9.27 61.58 11.31
CA GLY A 21 -9.31 60.15 10.97
C GLY A 21 -9.16 59.93 9.47
N GLN A 22 -7.99 59.51 9.01
CA GLN A 22 -7.83 58.89 7.72
C GLN A 22 -8.40 57.47 7.83
N GLY A 23 -9.60 57.27 7.27
CA GLY A 23 -10.21 55.96 7.18
C GLY A 23 -9.33 55.02 6.38
N ALA A 24 -8.66 54.10 7.08
CA ALA A 24 -8.03 52.93 6.46
C ALA A 24 -9.12 52.08 5.79
N ARG A 25 -9.22 52.18 4.47
CA ARG A 25 -10.03 51.25 3.68
C ARG A 25 -9.38 49.87 3.82
N THR A 26 -9.96 49.02 4.64
CA THR A 26 -9.63 47.62 4.65
C THR A 26 -10.03 47.04 3.29
N ALA A 27 -9.04 46.57 2.54
CA ALA A 27 -9.28 45.83 1.31
C ALA A 27 -10.10 44.56 1.66
N PRO A 28 -11.08 44.17 0.83
CA PRO A 28 -11.84 42.96 1.07
C PRO A 28 -10.88 41.73 1.04
N PRO A 29 -11.13 40.69 1.87
CA PRO A 29 -10.30 39.49 1.85
C PRO A 29 -10.29 38.92 0.44
N GLN A 30 -9.09 38.77 -0.14
CA GLN A 30 -8.93 38.06 -1.40
C GLN A 30 -9.39 36.62 -1.19
N GLN A 31 -10.44 36.21 -1.86
CA GLN A 31 -10.83 34.80 -1.95
C GLN A 31 -9.66 34.02 -2.53
N PRO A 32 -9.31 32.85 -1.95
CA PRO A 32 -8.31 31.98 -2.55
C PRO A 32 -8.75 31.66 -3.99
N GLY A 33 -7.97 32.12 -4.95
CA GLY A 33 -8.24 31.86 -6.36
C GLY A 33 -8.48 30.38 -6.59
N ALA A 34 -9.63 30.03 -7.15
CA ALA A 34 -9.93 28.65 -7.55
C ALA A 34 -8.74 28.14 -8.37
N LYS A 35 -8.04 27.09 -7.87
CA LYS A 35 -7.01 26.39 -8.63
C LYS A 35 -7.66 25.93 -9.94
N LYS A 36 -7.25 26.52 -11.05
CA LYS A 36 -7.63 26.04 -12.39
C LYS A 36 -7.23 24.56 -12.41
N THR A 37 -8.20 23.66 -12.54
CA THR A 37 -7.96 22.23 -12.79
C THR A 37 -7.21 22.13 -14.11
N GLN A 38 -5.89 22.01 -14.01
CA GLN A 38 -5.04 21.81 -15.17
C GLN A 38 -5.29 20.37 -15.67
N LYS A 39 -5.56 20.22 -16.97
CA LYS A 39 -5.75 18.90 -17.57
C LYS A 39 -4.50 18.05 -17.26
N PRO A 40 -4.64 16.81 -16.78
CA PRO A 40 -3.51 15.94 -16.53
C PRO A 40 -2.58 15.84 -17.75
N ALA A 41 -1.27 15.79 -17.50
CA ALA A 41 -0.32 15.53 -18.57
C ALA A 41 -0.54 14.12 -19.15
N PRO A 42 -0.32 13.91 -20.46
CA PRO A 42 -0.52 12.59 -21.07
C PRO A 42 0.42 11.55 -20.47
N ALA A 43 -0.03 10.29 -20.46
CA ALA A 43 0.79 9.16 -20.02
C ALA A 43 2.05 9.02 -20.90
N PRO A 44 3.22 8.73 -20.29
CA PRO A 44 4.40 8.35 -21.05
C PRO A 44 4.19 6.99 -21.71
N ARG A 45 4.65 6.85 -22.95
CA ARG A 45 4.53 5.57 -23.69
C ARG A 45 5.55 4.57 -23.17
N ARG A 46 5.10 3.34 -22.93
CA ARG A 46 5.92 2.19 -22.48
C ARG A 46 6.82 2.50 -21.30
N ASP A 47 6.25 3.22 -20.33
CA ASP A 47 6.94 3.59 -19.11
C ASP A 47 5.98 3.53 -17.90
N ILE A 48 6.28 2.63 -16.95
CA ILE A 48 5.61 2.52 -15.66
C ILE A 48 6.54 2.90 -14.50
N SER A 49 7.72 3.45 -14.80
CA SER A 49 8.69 3.82 -13.77
C SER A 49 8.18 4.93 -12.85
N GLY A 50 8.72 4.98 -11.65
CA GLY A 50 8.40 6.02 -10.67
C GLY A 50 8.16 5.45 -9.28
N ILE A 51 7.82 6.35 -8.35
CA ILE A 51 7.40 6.01 -6.99
C ILE A 51 5.88 6.09 -6.95
N TRP A 52 5.26 4.97 -6.65
CA TRP A 52 3.81 4.83 -6.69
C TRP A 52 3.23 4.59 -5.30
N ASP A 53 2.04 5.11 -5.08
CA ASP A 53 1.27 4.92 -3.87
C ASP A 53 -0.18 4.58 -4.21
N VAL A 54 -0.87 3.94 -3.32
CA VAL A 54 -2.30 3.69 -3.47
C VAL A 54 -3.06 5.00 -3.24
N ALA A 55 -3.95 5.36 -4.17
CA ALA A 55 -4.72 6.60 -4.07
C ALA A 55 -5.61 6.63 -2.81
N ASN A 56 -6.09 5.45 -2.39
CA ASN A 56 -6.83 5.27 -1.15
C ASN A 56 -6.12 4.21 -0.29
N MET A 57 -5.52 4.64 0.81
CA MET A 57 -4.76 3.77 1.71
C MET A 57 -5.57 2.55 2.18
N LEU A 58 -6.86 2.69 2.45
CA LEU A 58 -7.70 1.58 2.89
C LEU A 58 -7.81 0.47 1.84
N GLU A 59 -7.72 0.80 0.55
CA GLU A 59 -7.69 -0.20 -0.51
C GLU A 59 -6.36 -0.95 -0.59
N GLY A 60 -5.26 -0.32 -0.17
CA GLY A 60 -3.91 -0.92 -0.12
C GLY A 60 -3.73 -1.91 1.02
N ILE A 61 -4.32 -1.63 2.18
CA ILE A 61 -4.07 -2.38 3.43
C ILE A 61 -5.17 -3.37 3.81
N SER A 62 -6.31 -3.38 3.10
CA SER A 62 -7.46 -4.19 3.45
C SER A 62 -7.90 -5.08 2.29
N PRO A 63 -8.35 -6.32 2.56
CA PRO A 63 -9.05 -7.14 1.57
C PRO A 63 -10.36 -6.51 1.10
N ALA A 64 -10.83 -5.42 1.72
CA ALA A 64 -12.06 -4.73 1.33
C ALA A 64 -12.07 -4.20 -0.12
N GLY A 65 -10.92 -4.08 -0.78
CA GLY A 65 -10.82 -3.80 -2.21
C GLY A 65 -11.11 -5.01 -3.11
N VAL A 66 -11.18 -6.21 -2.55
CA VAL A 66 -11.52 -7.43 -3.29
C VAL A 66 -13.04 -7.53 -3.41
N LYS A 67 -13.57 -7.14 -4.56
CA LYS A 67 -15.03 -7.12 -4.81
C LYS A 67 -15.66 -8.50 -5.03
N THR A 68 -14.85 -9.53 -5.22
CA THR A 68 -15.31 -10.88 -5.50
C THR A 68 -14.82 -11.84 -4.42
N HIS A 69 -15.72 -12.65 -3.89
CA HIS A 69 -15.32 -13.79 -3.05
C HIS A 69 -14.48 -14.75 -3.89
N ALA A 70 -13.34 -15.16 -3.36
CA ALA A 70 -12.51 -16.18 -3.98
C ALA A 70 -13.32 -17.45 -4.23
N PRO A 71 -13.35 -17.98 -5.47
CA PRO A 71 -14.16 -19.15 -5.83
C PRO A 71 -13.47 -20.45 -5.41
N PHE A 72 -13.45 -20.75 -4.11
CA PHE A 72 -12.74 -21.88 -3.57
C PHE A 72 -13.18 -23.23 -4.12
N THR A 73 -12.22 -24.12 -4.35
CA THR A 73 -12.45 -25.57 -4.36
C THR A 73 -12.80 -26.08 -2.95
N ALA A 74 -13.28 -27.32 -2.83
CA ALA A 74 -13.48 -27.92 -1.52
C ALA A 74 -12.20 -27.95 -0.66
N LEU A 75 -11.04 -28.16 -1.27
CA LEU A 75 -9.74 -28.13 -0.60
C LEU A 75 -9.39 -26.69 -0.15
N GLY A 76 -9.54 -25.71 -1.03
CA GLY A 76 -9.29 -24.31 -0.70
C GLY A 76 -10.15 -23.82 0.46
N ALA A 77 -11.45 -24.13 0.41
CA ALA A 77 -12.38 -23.81 1.48
C ALA A 77 -12.01 -24.50 2.81
N ASN A 78 -11.58 -25.76 2.76
CA ASN A 78 -11.15 -26.46 3.96
C ASN A 78 -9.91 -25.83 4.60
N ILE A 79 -8.90 -25.48 3.81
CA ILE A 79 -7.68 -24.82 4.31
C ILE A 79 -8.05 -23.46 4.91
N ALA A 80 -8.78 -22.64 4.17
CA ALA A 80 -9.16 -21.29 4.60
C ALA A 80 -10.00 -21.26 5.88
N ASN A 81 -10.90 -22.23 6.08
CA ASN A 81 -11.83 -22.22 7.21
C ASN A 81 -11.34 -23.03 8.43
N ASN A 82 -10.51 -24.03 8.24
CA ASN A 82 -10.18 -24.97 9.30
C ASN A 82 -8.70 -25.00 9.67
N VAL A 83 -7.80 -24.64 8.75
CA VAL A 83 -6.35 -24.71 8.95
C VAL A 83 -5.76 -23.34 9.24
N TYR A 84 -6.03 -22.37 8.37
CA TYR A 84 -5.56 -21.00 8.56
C TYR A 84 -6.40 -20.27 9.59
N LYS A 85 -5.74 -19.53 10.45
CA LYS A 85 -6.34 -18.78 11.57
C LYS A 85 -5.90 -17.32 11.47
N PRO A 86 -6.56 -16.53 10.60
CA PRO A 86 -6.17 -15.15 10.37
C PRO A 86 -6.51 -14.24 11.55
N GLY A 87 -5.72 -13.17 11.72
CA GLY A 87 -5.98 -12.09 12.66
C GLY A 87 -6.96 -11.06 12.13
N ASP A 88 -7.33 -11.14 10.84
CA ASP A 88 -8.19 -10.17 10.15
C ASP A 88 -9.21 -10.84 9.23
N GLY A 89 -10.10 -10.03 8.66
CA GLY A 89 -11.13 -10.51 7.73
C GLY A 89 -12.29 -11.25 8.38
N PRO A 90 -13.13 -11.90 7.56
CA PRO A 90 -14.38 -12.53 8.04
C PRO A 90 -14.14 -13.80 8.86
N ARG A 91 -12.98 -14.43 8.76
CA ARG A 91 -12.58 -15.64 9.48
C ARG A 91 -11.64 -15.39 10.65
N LYS A 92 -11.48 -14.12 11.06
CA LYS A 92 -10.57 -13.74 12.12
C LYS A 92 -10.78 -14.52 13.41
N VAL A 93 -9.67 -14.86 14.05
CA VAL A 93 -9.65 -15.50 15.37
C VAL A 93 -9.04 -14.54 16.40
N PRO A 94 -9.21 -14.81 17.72
CA PRO A 94 -8.48 -14.10 18.75
C PRO A 94 -6.95 -14.15 18.50
N ILE A 95 -6.26 -13.04 18.80
CA ILE A 95 -4.85 -12.85 18.46
C ILE A 95 -3.93 -13.98 18.95
N GLY A 96 -4.20 -14.55 20.13
CA GLY A 96 -3.42 -15.68 20.65
C GLY A 96 -3.59 -17.01 19.89
N LEU A 97 -4.53 -17.08 18.94
CA LEU A 97 -4.78 -18.26 18.10
C LEU A 97 -4.37 -18.06 16.66
N VAL A 98 -3.90 -16.87 16.31
CA VAL A 98 -3.43 -16.54 14.94
C VAL A 98 -2.20 -17.41 14.62
N ASN A 99 -2.20 -18.00 13.41
CA ASN A 99 -1.09 -18.81 12.92
C ASN A 99 -0.51 -18.31 11.58
N ASP A 100 -0.70 -17.03 11.29
CA ASP A 100 -0.13 -16.38 10.12
C ASP A 100 1.41 -16.38 10.21
N PRO A 101 2.13 -16.93 9.22
CA PRO A 101 3.59 -16.92 9.21
C PRO A 101 4.17 -15.50 9.23
N LEU A 102 3.46 -14.53 8.67
CA LEU A 102 3.85 -13.13 8.67
C LEU A 102 4.02 -12.56 10.08
N ASP A 103 3.24 -13.01 11.06
CA ASP A 103 3.35 -12.61 12.47
C ASP A 103 4.65 -13.09 13.14
N SER A 104 5.37 -13.96 12.47
CA SER A 104 6.71 -14.43 12.87
C SER A 104 7.82 -13.85 11.99
N CYS A 105 7.50 -12.80 11.23
CA CYS A 105 8.39 -12.14 10.28
C CYS A 105 8.84 -13.00 9.10
N ASP A 106 8.09 -14.04 8.74
CA ASP A 106 8.27 -14.68 7.45
C ASP A 106 7.96 -13.69 6.33
N PRO A 107 8.57 -13.83 5.15
CA PRO A 107 8.23 -12.99 4.01
C PRO A 107 6.74 -13.04 3.69
N ALA A 108 6.15 -11.87 3.36
CA ALA A 108 4.75 -11.81 2.94
C ALA A 108 4.47 -12.70 1.72
N GLY A 109 5.47 -12.82 0.85
CA GLY A 109 5.35 -13.53 -0.40
C GLY A 109 4.57 -12.78 -1.46
N PHE A 110 4.45 -13.39 -2.63
CA PHE A 110 3.72 -12.84 -3.76
C PHE A 110 2.52 -13.72 -4.09
N PRO A 111 1.34 -13.16 -4.35
CA PRO A 111 1.03 -11.73 -4.52
C PRO A 111 0.58 -11.00 -3.25
N ARG A 112 0.75 -11.55 -2.06
CA ARG A 112 0.26 -10.97 -0.82
C ARG A 112 0.70 -9.51 -0.63
N ASN A 113 1.93 -9.17 -1.00
CA ASN A 113 2.44 -7.79 -0.97
C ASN A 113 1.70 -6.81 -1.91
N LEU A 114 0.86 -7.31 -2.84
CA LEU A 114 -0.06 -6.50 -3.65
C LEU A 114 -1.50 -6.52 -3.11
N LEU A 115 -1.86 -7.54 -2.34
CA LEU A 115 -3.22 -7.76 -1.86
C LEU A 115 -3.41 -7.26 -0.43
N PHE A 116 -2.31 -7.21 0.34
CA PHE A 116 -2.30 -6.75 1.71
C PHE A 116 -1.05 -5.91 1.97
N GLU A 117 -1.19 -4.79 2.67
CA GLU A 117 -0.10 -3.87 3.01
C GLU A 117 0.64 -3.31 1.79
N LEU A 118 -0.06 -3.13 0.65
CA LEU A 118 0.52 -2.39 -0.46
C LEU A 118 0.69 -0.93 -0.03
N ARG A 119 1.94 -0.57 0.19
CA ARG A 119 2.42 0.75 0.57
C ARG A 119 3.15 1.38 -0.62
N LEU A 120 3.89 2.44 -0.36
CA LEU A 120 4.79 2.99 -1.37
C LEU A 120 5.64 1.90 -2.00
N PHE A 121 5.79 1.96 -3.31
CA PHE A 121 6.73 1.13 -4.04
C PHE A 121 7.35 1.91 -5.18
N GLN A 122 8.57 1.54 -5.53
CA GLN A 122 9.29 2.16 -6.62
C GLN A 122 9.54 1.17 -7.75
N ILE A 123 9.20 1.56 -8.98
CA ILE A 123 9.52 0.79 -10.18
C ILE A 123 10.73 1.45 -10.84
N VAL A 124 11.85 0.73 -10.86
CA VAL A 124 13.13 1.19 -11.43
C VAL A 124 13.41 0.44 -12.73
N PRO A 125 13.47 1.12 -13.87
CA PRO A 125 13.79 0.49 -15.13
C PRO A 125 15.30 0.24 -15.27
N THR A 126 15.64 -0.94 -15.81
CA THR A 126 16.97 -1.22 -16.36
C THR A 126 16.84 -1.54 -17.86
N SER A 127 17.91 -1.93 -18.52
CA SER A 127 17.87 -2.31 -19.94
C SER A 127 16.94 -3.49 -20.22
N ASN A 128 16.93 -4.50 -19.34
CA ASN A 128 16.27 -5.78 -19.57
C ASN A 128 15.27 -6.20 -18.51
N GLN A 129 15.05 -5.37 -17.46
CA GLN A 129 14.13 -5.69 -16.36
C GLN A 129 13.58 -4.43 -15.71
N TYR A 130 12.48 -4.58 -14.96
CA TYR A 130 12.08 -3.68 -13.91
C TYR A 130 12.47 -4.26 -12.56
N LEU A 131 13.01 -3.42 -11.66
CA LEU A 131 13.14 -3.71 -10.24
C LEU A 131 11.97 -3.03 -9.54
N ILE A 132 11.16 -3.80 -8.82
CA ILE A 132 10.05 -3.25 -8.02
C ILE A 132 10.47 -3.35 -6.56
N LEU A 133 10.72 -2.18 -5.95
CA LEU A 133 11.15 -2.03 -4.57
C LEU A 133 9.93 -1.70 -3.72
N TYR A 134 9.56 -2.57 -2.78
CA TYR A 134 8.40 -2.38 -1.92
C TYR A 134 8.82 -1.83 -0.56
N GLN A 135 8.06 -0.88 -0.03
CA GLN A 135 8.26 -0.35 1.32
C GLN A 135 8.00 -1.45 2.36
N TYR A 136 6.90 -2.19 2.22
CA TYR A 136 6.55 -3.24 3.15
C TYR A 136 7.60 -4.36 3.15
N GLN A 137 8.16 -4.66 4.31
CA GLN A 137 9.26 -5.60 4.54
C GLN A 137 10.56 -5.29 3.78
N GLN A 138 10.67 -4.15 3.09
CA GLN A 138 11.83 -3.74 2.28
C GLN A 138 12.32 -4.81 1.30
N VAL A 139 11.39 -5.43 0.62
CA VAL A 139 11.67 -6.45 -0.38
C VAL A 139 11.70 -5.87 -1.78
N TRP A 140 12.34 -6.58 -2.67
CA TRP A 140 12.37 -6.22 -4.08
C TRP A 140 12.10 -7.44 -4.96
N ARG A 141 11.56 -7.18 -6.14
CA ARG A 141 11.21 -8.18 -7.14
C ARG A 141 11.80 -7.79 -8.50
N VAL A 142 12.29 -8.78 -9.23
CA VAL A 142 12.73 -8.62 -10.61
C VAL A 142 11.61 -9.03 -11.55
N VAL A 143 11.29 -8.17 -12.51
CA VAL A 143 10.39 -8.47 -13.62
C VAL A 143 11.18 -8.35 -14.92
N TRP A 144 11.43 -9.48 -15.59
CA TRP A 144 12.16 -9.52 -16.85
C TRP A 144 11.30 -8.96 -17.99
N LYS A 145 11.88 -8.08 -18.81
CA LYS A 145 11.20 -7.43 -19.95
C LYS A 145 11.98 -7.52 -21.26
N ASP A 146 12.88 -8.48 -21.34
CA ASP A 146 13.76 -8.72 -22.51
C ASP A 146 13.19 -9.71 -23.53
N GLY A 147 11.90 -10.07 -23.38
CA GLY A 147 11.21 -10.97 -24.31
C GLY A 147 11.39 -12.46 -24.02
N ARG A 148 12.04 -12.81 -22.90
CA ARG A 148 12.11 -14.21 -22.50
C ARG A 148 10.75 -14.80 -22.16
N GLU A 149 10.63 -16.10 -22.31
CA GLU A 149 9.44 -16.85 -21.91
C GLU A 149 9.50 -17.20 -20.41
N MET A 150 8.33 -17.42 -19.80
CA MET A 150 8.22 -18.01 -18.48
C MET A 150 8.81 -19.42 -18.49
N PRO A 151 9.72 -19.79 -17.58
CA PRO A 151 10.15 -21.16 -17.40
C PRO A 151 8.96 -22.07 -17.12
N LYS A 152 8.98 -23.31 -17.64
CA LYS A 152 7.87 -24.26 -17.42
C LYS A 152 7.72 -24.66 -15.96
N ASP A 153 8.83 -24.71 -15.23
CA ASP A 153 8.91 -25.13 -13.84
C ASP A 153 9.97 -24.26 -13.14
N PRO A 154 9.61 -23.00 -12.79
CA PRO A 154 10.55 -22.10 -12.11
C PRO A 154 10.76 -22.57 -10.67
N ASP A 155 12.01 -22.53 -10.20
CA ASP A 155 12.36 -22.82 -8.80
C ASP A 155 11.50 -21.98 -7.85
N PRO A 156 10.92 -22.58 -6.79
CA PRO A 156 10.11 -21.89 -5.80
C PRO A 156 10.87 -20.73 -5.15
N ARG A 157 10.22 -19.55 -5.06
CA ARG A 157 10.74 -18.33 -4.45
C ARG A 157 9.62 -17.60 -3.72
N TRP A 158 9.95 -16.89 -2.67
CA TRP A 158 8.97 -16.07 -1.93
C TRP A 158 8.18 -15.11 -2.83
N TYR A 159 8.82 -14.53 -3.85
CA TYR A 159 8.21 -13.57 -4.77
C TYR A 159 8.10 -14.09 -6.21
N GLY A 160 8.27 -15.40 -6.40
CA GLY A 160 8.14 -16.08 -7.68
C GLY A 160 9.18 -15.64 -8.73
N TYR A 161 8.97 -16.12 -9.94
CA TYR A 161 9.69 -15.71 -11.14
C TYR A 161 8.75 -14.90 -12.04
N SER A 162 9.15 -13.70 -12.45
CA SER A 162 8.27 -12.78 -13.18
C SER A 162 8.83 -12.41 -14.54
N VAL A 163 7.98 -12.48 -15.57
CA VAL A 163 8.25 -12.00 -16.92
C VAL A 163 7.19 -10.99 -17.31
N GLY A 164 7.57 -9.94 -18.03
CA GLY A 164 6.65 -8.89 -18.40
C GLY A 164 6.81 -8.46 -19.86
N LYS A 165 5.71 -8.03 -20.44
CA LYS A 165 5.63 -7.51 -21.83
C LYS A 165 4.65 -6.36 -21.93
N TRP A 166 4.88 -5.46 -22.89
CA TRP A 166 3.94 -4.43 -23.25
C TRP A 166 2.82 -5.02 -24.11
N ALA A 167 1.57 -4.95 -23.64
CA ALA A 167 0.40 -5.32 -24.40
C ALA A 167 0.04 -4.20 -25.41
N ASP A 168 0.26 -2.97 -25.02
CA ASP A 168 0.10 -1.76 -25.84
C ASP A 168 1.07 -0.66 -25.32
N ASP A 169 0.91 0.59 -25.77
CA ASP A 169 1.79 1.69 -25.37
C ASP A 169 1.64 2.11 -23.91
N TYR A 170 0.57 1.71 -23.23
CA TYR A 170 0.23 2.17 -21.88
C TYR A 170 -0.03 1.04 -20.88
N THR A 171 -0.06 -0.21 -21.35
CA THR A 171 -0.36 -1.39 -20.53
C THR A 171 0.83 -2.34 -20.50
N PHE A 172 1.45 -2.49 -19.36
CA PHE A 172 2.49 -3.49 -19.09
C PHE A 172 1.86 -4.67 -18.36
N VAL A 173 2.02 -5.89 -18.90
CA VAL A 173 1.49 -7.12 -18.33
C VAL A 173 2.64 -7.94 -17.77
N VAL A 174 2.50 -8.41 -16.53
CA VAL A 174 3.46 -9.26 -15.86
C VAL A 174 2.80 -10.60 -15.54
N GLU A 175 3.47 -11.68 -15.88
CA GLU A 175 3.13 -13.04 -15.48
C GLU A 175 4.12 -13.51 -14.44
N THR A 176 3.63 -14.14 -13.36
CA THR A 176 4.47 -14.66 -12.26
C THR A 176 4.03 -16.07 -11.92
N ALA A 177 5.01 -16.97 -11.74
CA ALA A 177 4.84 -18.36 -11.31
C ALA A 177 5.97 -18.79 -10.38
N GLY A 178 5.88 -19.99 -9.79
CA GLY A 178 6.90 -20.51 -8.88
C GLY A 178 6.95 -19.75 -7.56
N MET A 179 5.80 -19.39 -7.00
CA MET A 179 5.70 -18.85 -5.64
C MET A 179 5.86 -19.98 -4.61
N ASP A 180 6.46 -19.63 -3.48
CA ASP A 180 6.60 -20.54 -2.34
C ASP A 180 5.24 -20.66 -1.62
N ASP A 181 4.71 -21.86 -1.46
CA ASP A 181 3.38 -22.15 -0.92
C ASP A 181 3.27 -22.03 0.61
N ARG A 182 4.37 -21.71 1.30
CA ARG A 182 4.37 -21.44 2.75
C ARG A 182 3.74 -20.09 3.12
N THR A 183 3.54 -19.21 2.13
CA THR A 183 2.88 -17.93 2.37
C THR A 183 1.36 -18.05 2.22
N TRP A 184 0.64 -17.07 2.76
CA TRP A 184 -0.78 -16.93 2.50
C TRP A 184 -1.01 -15.99 1.32
N LEU A 185 -2.16 -16.13 0.66
CA LEU A 185 -2.49 -15.25 -0.45
C LEU A 185 -2.77 -13.81 0.04
N ASP A 186 -3.39 -13.68 1.22
CA ASP A 186 -3.76 -12.40 1.83
C ASP A 186 -3.77 -12.51 3.38
N ASN A 187 -4.21 -11.45 4.05
CA ASN A 187 -4.36 -11.41 5.50
C ASN A 187 -5.67 -12.02 6.03
N ALA A 188 -6.60 -12.36 5.13
CA ALA A 188 -7.85 -13.02 5.50
C ALA A 188 -7.70 -14.55 5.56
N GLY A 189 -6.51 -15.07 5.26
CA GLY A 189 -6.19 -16.50 5.29
C GLY A 189 -6.69 -17.24 4.06
N ASP A 190 -6.62 -16.61 2.90
CA ASP A 190 -6.85 -17.30 1.64
C ASP A 190 -5.58 -18.07 1.24
N PRO A 191 -5.69 -19.35 0.87
CA PRO A 191 -4.55 -20.17 0.51
C PRO A 191 -4.13 -19.97 -0.95
N HIS A 192 -2.87 -20.32 -1.24
CA HIS A 192 -2.41 -20.56 -2.59
C HIS A 192 -1.48 -21.80 -2.64
N SER A 193 -1.25 -22.31 -3.83
CA SER A 193 -0.36 -23.45 -4.07
C SER A 193 0.86 -23.07 -4.90
N ASP A 194 1.77 -24.00 -5.05
CA ASP A 194 2.92 -23.96 -5.97
C ASP A 194 2.51 -23.90 -7.45
N ALA A 195 1.27 -24.36 -7.77
CA ALA A 195 0.70 -24.30 -9.12
C ALA A 195 0.07 -22.95 -9.46
N MET A 196 0.10 -21.97 -8.54
CA MET A 196 -0.50 -20.66 -8.77
C MET A 196 0.22 -19.89 -9.86
N HIS A 197 -0.57 -19.27 -10.74
CA HIS A 197 -0.15 -18.26 -11.70
C HIS A 197 -0.82 -16.92 -11.38
N VAL A 198 -0.06 -15.84 -11.49
CA VAL A 198 -0.56 -14.47 -11.26
C VAL A 198 -0.30 -13.63 -12.49
N GLU A 199 -1.34 -12.96 -13.00
CA GLU A 199 -1.23 -11.91 -14.01
C GLU A 199 -1.46 -10.55 -13.36
N GLU A 200 -0.52 -9.62 -13.55
CA GLU A 200 -0.65 -8.23 -13.17
C GLU A 200 -0.75 -7.37 -14.43
N ARG A 201 -1.62 -6.38 -14.40
CA ARG A 201 -1.75 -5.40 -15.49
C ARG A 201 -1.59 -4.01 -14.92
N TYR A 202 -0.50 -3.35 -15.29
CA TYR A 202 -0.19 -1.96 -14.96
C TYR A 202 -0.62 -1.08 -16.14
N HIS A 203 -1.73 -0.37 -16.00
CA HIS A 203 -2.27 0.49 -17.06
C HIS A 203 -2.12 1.96 -16.70
N ARG A 204 -1.30 2.69 -17.46
CA ARG A 204 -1.10 4.15 -17.29
C ARG A 204 -2.31 4.89 -17.86
N ILE A 205 -3.05 5.60 -17.00
CA ILE A 205 -4.18 6.45 -17.38
C ILE A 205 -3.67 7.79 -17.92
N ASP A 206 -2.74 8.40 -17.20
CA ASP A 206 -2.07 9.66 -17.53
C ASP A 206 -0.68 9.72 -16.88
N HIS A 207 -0.05 10.90 -16.83
CA HIS A 207 1.27 11.05 -16.24
C HIS A 207 1.31 10.65 -14.76
N ASP A 208 0.28 10.99 -14.00
CA ASP A 208 0.28 10.86 -12.53
C ASP A 208 -0.55 9.68 -12.04
N ASN A 209 -1.26 8.98 -12.93
CA ASN A 209 -2.23 7.94 -12.55
C ASN A 209 -2.01 6.63 -13.31
N MET A 210 -2.13 5.53 -12.58
CA MET A 210 -2.03 4.16 -13.09
C MET A 210 -3.08 3.27 -12.42
N GLU A 211 -3.60 2.29 -13.11
CA GLU A 211 -4.45 1.22 -12.57
C GLU A 211 -3.66 -0.08 -12.47
N LEU A 212 -3.83 -0.79 -11.37
CA LEU A 212 -3.29 -2.13 -11.17
C LEU A 212 -4.43 -3.14 -11.07
N THR A 213 -4.43 -4.12 -11.96
CA THR A 213 -5.31 -5.28 -11.90
C THR A 213 -4.48 -6.52 -11.62
N VAL A 214 -4.92 -7.37 -10.66
CA VAL A 214 -4.26 -8.63 -10.29
C VAL A 214 -5.25 -9.77 -10.46
N LYS A 215 -4.91 -10.72 -11.31
CA LYS A 215 -5.68 -11.93 -11.58
C LYS A 215 -4.93 -13.14 -11.03
N ILE A 216 -5.65 -13.99 -10.30
CA ILE A 216 -5.14 -15.24 -9.73
C ILE A 216 -5.71 -16.41 -10.51
N ASP A 217 -4.86 -17.37 -10.83
CA ASP A 217 -5.21 -18.67 -11.39
C ASP A 217 -4.48 -19.76 -10.61
N ASP A 218 -5.18 -20.46 -9.74
CA ASP A 218 -4.64 -21.57 -8.95
C ASP A 218 -5.70 -22.69 -8.91
N PRO A 219 -5.64 -23.64 -9.85
CA PRO A 219 -6.66 -24.66 -10.00
C PRO A 219 -6.73 -25.67 -8.84
N LYS A 220 -5.72 -25.69 -7.95
CA LYS A 220 -5.72 -26.51 -6.74
C LYS A 220 -6.67 -25.97 -5.67
N PHE A 221 -6.73 -24.62 -5.53
CA PHE A 221 -7.50 -23.98 -4.48
C PHE A 221 -8.72 -23.18 -4.98
N TYR A 222 -8.76 -22.83 -6.27
CA TYR A 222 -9.87 -22.07 -6.88
C TYR A 222 -10.45 -22.79 -8.08
N THR A 223 -11.78 -22.73 -8.24
CA THR A 223 -12.51 -23.42 -9.32
C THR A 223 -12.37 -22.72 -10.66
N GLU A 224 -11.99 -21.45 -10.66
CA GLU A 224 -11.79 -20.62 -11.86
C GLU A 224 -10.81 -19.47 -11.54
N PRO A 225 -10.14 -18.90 -12.55
CA PRO A 225 -9.36 -17.69 -12.37
C PRO A 225 -10.23 -16.52 -11.94
N TRP A 226 -9.73 -15.68 -11.03
CA TRP A 226 -10.49 -14.56 -10.47
C TRP A 226 -9.64 -13.30 -10.28
N LEU A 227 -10.30 -12.14 -10.16
CA LEU A 227 -9.64 -10.86 -9.93
C LEU A 227 -9.49 -10.60 -8.43
N ALA A 228 -8.27 -10.71 -7.94
CA ALA A 228 -7.93 -10.36 -6.56
C ALA A 228 -7.82 -8.84 -6.37
N ARG A 229 -7.47 -8.10 -7.41
CA ARG A 229 -7.57 -6.64 -7.52
C ARG A 229 -8.15 -6.28 -8.86
N ASP A 230 -9.10 -5.36 -8.88
CA ASP A 230 -9.70 -4.83 -10.09
C ASP A 230 -9.48 -3.32 -10.16
N LYS A 231 -8.51 -2.89 -10.99
CA LYS A 231 -8.20 -1.49 -11.25
C LYS A 231 -7.90 -0.67 -9.98
N LEU A 232 -7.04 -1.20 -9.12
CA LEU A 232 -6.56 -0.44 -7.97
C LEU A 232 -5.88 0.83 -8.47
N HIS A 233 -6.38 1.99 -8.01
CA HIS A 233 -5.87 3.27 -8.45
C HIS A 233 -4.57 3.61 -7.71
N LEU A 234 -3.52 3.83 -8.49
CA LEU A 234 -2.19 4.22 -8.05
C LEU A 234 -1.88 5.65 -8.50
N ILE A 235 -1.26 6.41 -7.63
CA ILE A 235 -0.83 7.79 -7.87
C ILE A 235 0.69 7.91 -7.86
N LEU A 236 1.23 8.66 -8.81
CA LEU A 236 2.66 8.95 -8.90
C LEU A 236 3.05 9.94 -7.80
N ARG A 237 4.08 9.60 -7.04
CA ARG A 237 4.67 10.50 -6.03
C ARG A 237 5.83 11.28 -6.62
N PRO A 238 6.16 12.46 -6.04
CA PRO A 238 7.35 13.21 -6.44
C PRO A 238 8.62 12.34 -6.41
N ALA A 239 9.55 12.56 -7.34
CA ALA A 239 10.76 11.75 -7.46
C ALA A 239 11.69 11.78 -6.23
N ASN A 240 11.54 12.78 -5.37
CA ASN A 240 12.26 12.90 -4.10
C ASN A 240 11.47 12.33 -2.89
N THR A 241 10.38 11.60 -3.13
CA THR A 241 9.67 10.91 -2.06
C THR A 241 10.53 9.78 -1.51
N GLU A 242 10.74 9.78 -0.22
CA GLU A 242 11.46 8.71 0.46
C GLU A 242 10.55 7.50 0.67
N VAL A 243 11.04 6.32 0.26
CA VAL A 243 10.43 5.04 0.61
C VAL A 243 10.98 4.64 1.96
N MET A 244 10.24 4.97 3.02
CA MET A 244 10.67 4.77 4.41
C MET A 244 10.91 3.31 4.74
N GLU A 245 11.76 3.07 5.72
CA GLU A 245 12.00 1.74 6.26
C GLU A 245 10.75 1.16 6.92
N MET A 246 10.46 -0.11 6.59
CA MET A 246 9.36 -0.87 7.18
C MET A 246 9.74 -2.35 7.24
N ILE A 247 10.49 -2.71 8.27
CA ILE A 247 11.07 -4.04 8.46
C ILE A 247 10.36 -4.73 9.62
N CYS A 248 10.10 -6.03 9.49
CA CYS A 248 9.68 -6.86 10.61
C CYS A 248 10.89 -7.27 11.43
N ALA A 249 10.86 -7.05 12.75
CA ALA A 249 11.91 -7.48 13.67
C ALA A 249 11.42 -8.70 14.47
N PRO A 250 12.01 -9.90 14.30
CA PRO A 250 11.56 -11.11 14.98
C PRO A 250 11.51 -11.00 16.50
N THR A 251 12.47 -10.31 17.11
CA THR A 251 12.51 -10.09 18.57
C THR A 251 11.35 -9.25 19.06
N GLU A 252 10.92 -8.24 18.29
CA GLU A 252 9.76 -7.41 18.63
C GLU A 252 8.46 -8.17 18.41
N ALA A 253 8.38 -8.99 17.37
CA ALA A 253 7.23 -9.86 17.12
C ALA A 253 7.04 -10.89 18.25
N GLU A 254 8.13 -11.48 18.76
CA GLU A 254 8.08 -12.38 19.91
C GLU A 254 7.65 -11.67 21.19
N GLU A 255 8.16 -10.47 21.44
CA GLU A 255 7.78 -9.68 22.61
C GLU A 255 6.31 -9.27 22.54
N TYR A 256 5.84 -8.86 21.37
CA TYR A 256 4.42 -8.59 21.15
C TYR A 256 3.54 -9.80 21.45
N LYS A 257 3.92 -11.00 20.97
CA LYS A 257 3.19 -12.24 21.27
C LYS A 257 3.13 -12.55 22.75
N LYS A 258 4.21 -12.32 23.49
CA LYS A 258 4.28 -12.55 24.94
C LYS A 258 3.43 -11.57 25.73
N THR A 259 3.47 -10.29 25.37
CA THR A 259 2.88 -9.21 26.18
C THR A 259 1.44 -8.88 25.78
N MET A 260 1.14 -8.88 24.48
CA MET A 260 -0.15 -8.43 23.95
C MET A 260 -1.05 -9.58 23.51
N ALA A 261 -0.49 -10.63 22.93
CA ALA A 261 -1.27 -11.75 22.42
C ALA A 261 -1.62 -12.79 23.49
N ASN A 262 -0.80 -12.92 24.53
CA ASN A 262 -1.01 -13.85 25.66
C ASN A 262 -0.99 -13.14 27.03
N PRO A 263 -1.87 -12.18 27.30
CA PRO A 263 -1.83 -11.39 28.53
C PRO A 263 -2.14 -12.19 29.81
N VAL A 264 -2.59 -13.42 29.70
CA VAL A 264 -3.03 -14.26 30.85
C VAL A 264 -1.88 -15.06 31.49
N SER A 265 -0.68 -14.98 30.98
CA SER A 265 0.48 -15.71 31.51
C SER A 265 1.38 -14.87 32.45
N GLN A 266 0.89 -13.72 32.94
CA GLN A 266 1.58 -12.88 33.91
C GLN A 266 1.02 -13.07 35.33
#